data_393afe4a073439d84dd3b9e19906700f
#
_entry.id   393afe4a073439d84dd3b9e19906700f
#
_cell.length_a   1.000
_cell.length_b   1.000
_cell.length_c   1.000
_cell.angle_alpha   90.00
_cell.angle_beta   90.00
_cell.angle_gamma   90.00
#
_symmetry.space_group_name_H-M   'P 1'
#
loop_
_entity.id
_entity.type
_entity.pdbx_description
1 polymer ?
#
loop_
_entity_poly.entity_id
_entity_poly.type
_entity_poly.pdbx_seq_one_letter_code
_entity_poly.pdbx_strand_id
1 'polypeptide(L)'
;MRWNKLENEACSVARTVSVIGDRWTLLILRDCFLRVRRFEEFQARLGVTRPILASRLRKLVKDFVLAKVPYQERPLRYEYRLTQKGLDLYPIVMAIVHWGDVHMAGKKGRPLLHEHTSCGKTFDPVMICSECGEPLSPKQVHVHRGPGAANDRHMPPGTQAGERKRQRPVRSSRARQ
;
A
#
# COMPACT_ATOMS: atom_id res chain seq x y z
N MET A 1 -2.17 19.63 13.15
CA MET A 1 -2.49 18.21 13.40
C MET A 1 -1.25 17.52 13.94
N ARG A 2 -1.30 16.85 15.09
CA ARG A 2 -0.14 16.13 15.66
C ARG A 2 -0.11 14.72 15.10
N TRP A 3 1.05 14.25 14.65
CA TRP A 3 1.25 12.92 14.05
C TRP A 3 0.73 11.76 14.92
N ASN A 4 0.83 11.89 16.25
CA ASN A 4 0.36 10.88 17.21
C ASN A 4 -1.17 10.79 17.38
N LYS A 5 -1.95 11.60 16.64
CA LYS A 5 -3.42 11.54 16.64
C LYS A 5 -4.01 11.01 15.35
N LEU A 6 -3.19 10.79 14.30
CA LEU A 6 -3.66 10.33 12.99
C LEU A 6 -4.32 8.95 13.03
N GLU A 7 -3.87 8.06 13.92
CA GLU A 7 -4.43 6.71 14.06
C GLU A 7 -5.89 6.71 14.53
N ASN A 8 -6.33 7.77 15.22
CA ASN A 8 -7.68 7.92 15.77
C ASN A 8 -8.62 8.72 14.86
N GLU A 9 -8.14 9.21 13.71
CA GLU A 9 -8.98 9.93 12.77
C GLU A 9 -9.94 8.99 12.03
N ALA A 10 -11.12 9.47 11.67
CA ALA A 10 -12.07 8.70 10.87
C ALA A 10 -11.56 8.48 9.42
N CYS A 11 -10.64 9.30 8.96
CA CYS A 11 -10.06 9.27 7.63
C CYS A 11 -9.12 8.06 7.43
N SER A 12 -9.46 7.17 6.49
CA SER A 12 -8.63 5.99 6.17
C SER A 12 -7.22 6.36 5.69
N VAL A 13 -7.07 7.47 4.95
CA VAL A 13 -5.76 7.97 4.52
C VAL A 13 -4.92 8.37 5.72
N ALA A 14 -5.49 9.13 6.68
CA ALA A 14 -4.78 9.56 7.88
C ALA A 14 -4.30 8.37 8.71
N ARG A 15 -5.16 7.35 8.91
CA ARG A 15 -4.80 6.11 9.61
C ARG A 15 -3.71 5.33 8.90
N THR A 16 -3.78 5.21 7.57
CA THR A 16 -2.73 4.54 6.79
C THR A 16 -1.41 5.29 6.87
N VAL A 17 -1.43 6.62 6.71
CA VAL A 17 -0.23 7.47 6.83
C VAL A 17 0.39 7.41 8.22
N SER A 18 -0.39 7.19 9.29
CA SER A 18 0.17 6.98 10.64
C SER A 18 1.09 5.76 10.72
N VAL A 19 0.87 4.76 9.87
CA VAL A 19 1.68 3.53 9.79
C VAL A 19 2.82 3.67 8.81
N ILE A 20 2.54 4.12 7.56
CA ILE A 20 3.51 4.08 6.45
C ILE A 20 4.02 5.45 5.99
N GLY A 21 3.53 6.56 6.53
CA GLY A 21 3.80 7.92 6.03
C GLY A 21 5.22 8.46 6.29
N ASP A 22 6.11 7.67 6.85
CA ASP A 22 7.52 8.04 7.00
C ASP A 22 8.34 7.53 5.80
N ARG A 23 9.23 8.39 5.28
CA ARG A 23 10.05 8.07 4.11
C ARG A 23 10.86 6.79 4.25
N TRP A 24 11.43 6.53 5.42
CA TRP A 24 12.23 5.33 5.65
C TRP A 24 11.36 4.08 5.72
N THR A 25 10.15 4.21 6.27
CA THR A 25 9.16 3.12 6.32
C THR A 25 8.77 2.68 4.91
N LEU A 26 8.49 3.60 4.00
CA LEU A 26 8.17 3.26 2.61
C LEU A 26 9.36 2.58 1.89
N LEU A 27 10.60 3.05 2.12
CA LEU A 27 11.78 2.43 1.54
C LEU A 27 12.07 1.04 2.13
N ILE A 28 11.82 0.84 3.44
CA ILE A 28 11.90 -0.48 4.07
C ILE A 28 10.87 -1.43 3.45
N LEU A 29 9.62 -0.99 3.25
CA LEU A 29 8.57 -1.80 2.62
C LEU A 29 8.93 -2.18 1.18
N ARG A 30 9.44 -1.23 0.39
CA ARG A 30 9.98 -1.52 -0.95
C ARG A 30 11.01 -2.65 -0.88
N ASP A 31 11.97 -2.55 0.03
CA ASP A 31 13.04 -3.53 0.17
C ASP A 31 12.51 -4.89 0.66
N CYS A 32 11.49 -4.92 1.53
CA CYS A 32 10.82 -6.16 1.91
C CYS A 32 10.20 -6.88 0.70
N PHE A 33 9.55 -6.15 -0.23
CA PHE A 33 9.03 -6.71 -1.47
C PHE A 33 10.13 -7.17 -2.43
N LEU A 34 11.32 -6.60 -2.33
CA LEU A 34 12.54 -7.07 -3.00
C LEU A 34 13.25 -8.20 -2.21
N ARG A 35 12.56 -8.82 -1.25
CA ARG A 35 13.03 -9.96 -0.44
C ARG A 35 14.19 -9.66 0.51
N VAL A 36 14.47 -8.40 0.81
CA VAL A 36 15.38 -8.02 1.89
C VAL A 36 14.73 -8.34 3.23
N ARG A 37 15.46 -9.02 4.12
CA ARG A 37 14.88 -9.50 5.39
C ARG A 37 15.76 -9.20 6.61
N ARG A 38 17.07 -9.04 6.45
CA ARG A 38 18.01 -8.89 7.55
C ARG A 38 18.31 -7.44 7.85
N PHE A 39 18.55 -7.13 9.12
CA PHE A 39 18.81 -5.77 9.57
C PHE A 39 19.99 -5.13 8.82
N GLU A 40 21.09 -5.86 8.69
CA GLU A 40 22.31 -5.40 8.04
C GLU A 40 22.11 -5.14 6.55
N GLU A 41 21.28 -5.95 5.88
CA GLU A 41 20.93 -5.76 4.47
C GLU A 41 20.14 -4.45 4.27
N PHE A 42 19.14 -4.20 5.11
CA PHE A 42 18.41 -2.93 5.10
C PHE A 42 19.34 -1.75 5.33
N GLN A 43 20.23 -1.86 6.33
CA GLN A 43 21.15 -0.78 6.65
C GLN A 43 22.10 -0.47 5.48
N ALA A 44 22.69 -1.49 4.87
CA ALA A 44 23.59 -1.33 3.72
C ALA A 44 22.90 -0.70 2.51
N ARG A 45 21.66 -1.11 2.22
CA ARG A 45 20.90 -0.62 1.07
C ARG A 45 20.37 0.80 1.25
N LEU A 46 19.92 1.13 2.46
CA LEU A 46 19.25 2.41 2.73
C LEU A 46 20.23 3.50 3.18
N GLY A 47 21.44 3.16 3.63
CA GLY A 47 22.41 4.12 4.17
C GLY A 47 21.91 4.84 5.43
N VAL A 48 20.89 4.31 6.11
CA VAL A 48 20.29 4.91 7.28
C VAL A 48 21.03 4.50 8.56
N THR A 49 21.03 5.37 9.58
CA THR A 49 21.67 5.06 10.85
C THR A 49 20.94 3.93 11.59
N ARG A 50 21.69 3.10 12.33
CA ARG A 50 21.11 1.97 13.11
C ARG A 50 19.94 2.36 14.01
N PRO A 51 19.98 3.46 14.79
CA PRO A 51 18.85 3.85 15.63
C PRO A 51 17.57 4.14 14.86
N ILE A 52 17.68 4.82 13.72
CA ILE A 52 16.52 5.13 12.85
C ILE A 52 15.94 3.84 12.29
N LEU A 53 16.76 2.99 11.68
CA LEU A 53 16.31 1.70 11.14
C LEU A 53 15.63 0.84 12.22
N ALA A 54 16.29 0.69 13.38
CA ALA A 54 15.74 -0.09 14.49
C ALA A 54 14.39 0.47 14.96
N SER A 55 14.25 1.79 15.04
CA SER A 55 12.99 2.44 15.41
C SER A 55 11.87 2.13 14.40
N ARG A 56 12.15 2.22 13.09
CA ARG A 56 11.16 1.95 12.03
C ARG A 56 10.76 0.49 11.98
N LEU A 57 11.73 -0.43 12.05
CA LEU A 57 11.44 -1.87 12.08
C LEU A 57 10.63 -2.26 13.32
N ARG A 58 10.94 -1.71 14.52
CA ARG A 58 10.12 -1.93 15.71
C ARG A 58 8.69 -1.44 15.55
N LYS A 59 8.49 -0.24 14.95
CA LYS A 59 7.17 0.29 14.68
C LYS A 59 6.40 -0.63 13.74
N LEU A 60 6.98 -1.06 12.63
CA LEU A 60 6.34 -1.98 11.68
C LEU A 60 5.98 -3.33 12.31
N VAL A 61 6.78 -3.83 13.25
CA VAL A 61 6.46 -5.05 14.01
C VAL A 61 5.31 -4.78 14.99
N LYS A 62 5.34 -3.65 15.71
CA LYS A 62 4.25 -3.24 16.61
C LYS A 62 2.92 -3.08 15.87
N ASP A 63 2.95 -2.54 14.66
CA ASP A 63 1.77 -2.31 13.82
C ASP A 63 1.34 -3.58 13.06
N PHE A 64 1.97 -4.73 13.33
CA PHE A 64 1.71 -6.03 12.67
C PHE A 64 1.87 -6.01 11.15
N VAL A 65 2.70 -5.12 10.62
CA VAL A 65 3.08 -5.09 9.20
C VAL A 65 4.23 -6.06 8.94
N LEU A 66 5.17 -6.14 9.88
CA LEU A 66 6.26 -7.10 9.85
C LEU A 66 6.18 -8.06 11.05
N ALA A 67 6.62 -9.29 10.85
CA ALA A 67 6.95 -10.25 11.89
C ALA A 67 8.47 -10.32 12.05
N LYS A 68 8.95 -10.34 13.30
CA LYS A 68 10.36 -10.58 13.63
C LYS A 68 10.53 -12.06 13.94
N VAL A 69 11.26 -12.79 13.09
CA VAL A 69 11.37 -14.25 13.14
C VAL A 69 12.85 -14.63 13.38
N PRO A 70 13.18 -15.53 14.32
CA PRO A 70 14.52 -16.02 14.46
C PRO A 70 14.90 -16.88 13.26
N TYR A 71 16.13 -16.69 12.73
CA TYR A 71 16.66 -17.52 11.66
C TYR A 71 17.96 -18.24 12.06
N GLN A 72 18.52 -17.87 13.21
CA GLN A 72 19.72 -18.48 13.78
C GLN A 72 19.62 -18.46 15.30
N GLU A 73 19.97 -19.56 15.97
CA GLU A 73 19.86 -19.70 17.44
C GLU A 73 21.12 -19.28 18.18
N ARG A 74 22.30 -19.57 17.61
CA ARG A 74 23.59 -19.29 18.27
C ARG A 74 24.57 -18.62 17.30
N PRO A 75 24.86 -17.29 17.48
CA PRO A 75 24.14 -16.33 18.29
C PRO A 75 22.72 -16.12 17.76
N LEU A 76 21.79 -15.73 18.64
CA LEU A 76 20.40 -15.51 18.26
C LEU A 76 20.31 -14.33 17.27
N ARG A 77 19.80 -14.61 16.05
CA ARG A 77 19.62 -13.62 15.00
C ARG A 77 18.20 -13.64 14.44
N TYR A 78 17.70 -12.47 14.03
CA TYR A 78 16.35 -12.31 13.55
C TYR A 78 16.33 -11.77 12.12
N GLU A 79 15.27 -12.15 11.40
CA GLU A 79 14.87 -11.53 10.15
C GLU A 79 13.46 -10.93 10.27
N TYR A 80 13.13 -10.03 9.34
CA TYR A 80 11.85 -9.35 9.26
C TYR A 80 11.09 -9.85 8.03
N ARG A 81 9.89 -10.39 8.25
CA ARG A 81 9.02 -10.92 7.19
C ARG A 81 7.73 -10.13 7.13
N LEU A 82 7.21 -9.87 5.92
CA LEU A 82 5.89 -9.30 5.76
C LEU A 82 4.83 -10.26 6.32
N THR A 83 3.90 -9.72 7.12
CA THR A 83 2.66 -10.41 7.48
C THR A 83 1.65 -10.29 6.35
N GLN A 84 0.43 -10.88 6.48
CA GLN A 84 -0.63 -10.63 5.51
C GLN A 84 -0.95 -9.14 5.42
N LYS A 85 -1.11 -8.44 6.55
CA LYS A 85 -1.31 -6.98 6.59
C LYS A 85 -0.19 -6.21 5.89
N GLY A 86 1.05 -6.70 5.96
CA GLY A 86 2.19 -6.15 5.24
C GLY A 86 2.12 -6.42 3.73
N LEU A 87 1.70 -7.62 3.32
CA LEU A 87 1.50 -7.98 1.92
C LEU A 87 0.39 -7.14 1.27
N ASP A 88 -0.67 -6.81 2.00
CA ASP A 88 -1.77 -5.97 1.53
C ASP A 88 -1.34 -4.52 1.21
N LEU A 89 -0.14 -4.10 1.61
CA LEU A 89 0.48 -2.82 1.21
C LEU A 89 1.12 -2.87 -0.19
N TYR A 90 1.26 -4.04 -0.81
CA TYR A 90 1.89 -4.17 -2.12
C TYR A 90 1.27 -3.27 -3.19
N PRO A 91 -0.06 -3.22 -3.37
CA PRO A 91 -0.68 -2.35 -4.35
C PRO A 91 -0.37 -0.85 -4.14
N ILE A 92 -0.26 -0.42 -2.87
CA ILE A 92 0.08 0.96 -2.52
C ILE A 92 1.53 1.26 -2.93
N VAL A 93 2.47 0.37 -2.60
CA VAL A 93 3.88 0.52 -2.98
C VAL A 93 4.03 0.52 -4.49
N MET A 94 3.32 -0.37 -5.21
CA MET A 94 3.34 -0.42 -6.68
C MET A 94 2.75 0.84 -7.32
N ALA A 95 1.71 1.42 -6.74
CA ALA A 95 1.17 2.70 -7.21
C ALA A 95 2.19 3.85 -7.06
N ILE A 96 2.94 3.87 -5.95
CA ILE A 96 4.03 4.85 -5.74
C ILE A 96 5.16 4.63 -6.75
N VAL A 97 5.57 3.37 -6.99
CA VAL A 97 6.59 3.02 -7.98
C VAL A 97 6.16 3.49 -9.37
N HIS A 98 4.94 3.14 -9.78
CA HIS A 98 4.42 3.54 -11.10
C HIS A 98 4.38 5.06 -11.27
N TRP A 99 3.90 5.78 -10.28
CA TRP A 99 3.89 7.24 -10.31
C TRP A 99 5.31 7.82 -10.45
N GLY A 100 6.27 7.29 -9.69
CA GLY A 100 7.68 7.67 -9.77
C GLY A 100 8.30 7.37 -11.14
N ASP A 101 8.00 6.20 -11.71
CA ASP A 101 8.48 5.78 -13.02
C ASP A 101 7.94 6.67 -14.16
N VAL A 102 6.66 7.05 -14.07
CA VAL A 102 6.03 7.91 -15.08
C VAL A 102 6.56 9.35 -15.02
N HIS A 103 6.73 9.90 -13.82
CA HIS A 103 6.97 11.33 -13.65
C HIS A 103 8.42 11.69 -13.30
N MET A 104 9.25 10.73 -12.84
CA MET A 104 10.55 11.01 -12.27
C MET A 104 11.71 10.18 -12.86
N ALA A 105 11.46 9.21 -13.73
CA ALA A 105 12.50 8.33 -14.28
C ALA A 105 13.50 9.06 -15.21
N GLY A 106 13.09 10.16 -15.81
CA GLY A 106 13.91 10.97 -16.72
C GLY A 106 14.39 10.19 -17.95
N LYS A 107 15.49 10.66 -18.56
CA LYS A 107 16.04 10.07 -19.81
C LYS A 107 16.63 8.66 -19.63
N LYS A 108 16.96 8.26 -18.41
CA LYS A 108 17.52 6.93 -18.12
C LYS A 108 16.48 5.82 -18.04
N GLY A 109 15.21 6.19 -18.01
CA GLY A 109 14.10 5.23 -17.89
C GLY A 109 13.92 4.67 -16.47
N ARG A 110 13.07 3.68 -16.37
CA ARG A 110 12.71 3.03 -15.10
C ARG A 110 13.87 2.27 -14.48
N PRO A 111 14.14 2.41 -13.19
CA PRO A 111 15.24 1.71 -12.54
C PRO A 111 14.99 0.19 -12.37
N LEU A 112 13.73 -0.24 -12.30
CA LEU A 112 13.33 -1.63 -12.20
C LEU A 112 12.13 -1.90 -13.11
N LEU A 113 12.09 -3.09 -13.71
CA LEU A 113 10.95 -3.62 -14.44
C LEU A 113 10.29 -4.72 -13.60
N HIS A 114 8.96 -4.72 -13.55
CA HIS A 114 8.19 -5.71 -12.82
C HIS A 114 7.55 -6.68 -13.80
N GLU A 115 7.85 -7.97 -13.63
CA GLU A 115 7.30 -9.04 -14.45
C GLU A 115 6.22 -9.80 -13.68
N HIS A 116 5.09 -10.06 -14.36
CA HIS A 116 4.04 -10.91 -13.82
C HIS A 116 4.39 -12.37 -14.10
N THR A 117 4.70 -13.11 -13.05
CA THR A 117 5.22 -14.48 -13.16
C THR A 117 4.29 -15.46 -13.87
N SER A 118 2.97 -15.22 -13.84
CA SER A 118 1.99 -16.09 -14.49
C SER A 118 1.96 -15.97 -16.01
N CYS A 119 2.33 -14.81 -16.57
CA CYS A 119 2.34 -14.60 -18.02
C CYS A 119 3.72 -14.23 -18.59
N GLY A 120 4.75 -14.03 -17.74
CA GLY A 120 6.11 -13.68 -18.13
C GLY A 120 6.26 -12.32 -18.78
N LYS A 121 5.30 -11.41 -18.59
CA LYS A 121 5.33 -10.07 -19.21
C LYS A 121 5.58 -8.98 -18.17
N THR A 122 6.35 -7.98 -18.55
CA THR A 122 6.44 -6.74 -17.80
C THR A 122 5.10 -6.00 -17.83
N PHE A 123 4.72 -5.40 -16.70
CA PHE A 123 3.43 -4.77 -16.55
C PHE A 123 3.51 -3.41 -15.86
N ASP A 124 2.48 -2.60 -16.09
CA ASP A 124 2.16 -1.42 -15.30
C ASP A 124 0.94 -1.72 -14.42
N PRO A 125 0.97 -1.33 -13.13
CA PRO A 125 -0.16 -1.55 -12.24
C PRO A 125 -1.34 -0.69 -12.68
N VAL A 126 -2.51 -1.30 -12.80
CA VAL A 126 -3.77 -0.64 -13.14
C VAL A 126 -4.75 -0.81 -12.00
N MET A 127 -5.39 0.28 -11.57
CA MET A 127 -6.49 0.22 -10.62
C MET A 127 -7.80 0.06 -11.38
N ILE A 128 -8.53 -1.01 -11.08
CA ILE A 128 -9.79 -1.36 -11.74
C ILE A 128 -10.96 -1.37 -10.77
N CYS A 129 -12.15 -1.16 -11.28
CA CYS A 129 -13.39 -1.33 -10.53
C CYS A 129 -13.66 -2.81 -10.26
N SER A 130 -13.91 -3.20 -9.01
CA SER A 130 -14.24 -4.59 -8.64
C SER A 130 -15.55 -5.11 -9.24
N GLU A 131 -16.44 -4.21 -9.64
CA GLU A 131 -17.77 -4.57 -10.13
C GLU A 131 -17.82 -4.74 -11.65
N CYS A 132 -17.15 -3.87 -12.41
CA CYS A 132 -17.22 -3.88 -13.87
C CYS A 132 -15.88 -4.17 -14.56
N GLY A 133 -14.75 -4.18 -13.82
CA GLY A 133 -13.42 -4.43 -14.37
C GLY A 133 -12.80 -3.23 -15.12
N GLU A 134 -13.50 -2.14 -15.28
CA GLU A 134 -12.99 -0.96 -15.99
C GLU A 134 -11.92 -0.21 -15.17
N PRO A 135 -10.91 0.38 -15.83
CA PRO A 135 -9.92 1.21 -15.15
C PRO A 135 -10.56 2.40 -14.44
N LEU A 136 -10.10 2.68 -13.21
CA LEU A 136 -10.61 3.80 -12.43
C LEU A 136 -9.94 5.11 -12.84
N SER A 137 -10.77 6.13 -13.05
CA SER A 137 -10.36 7.52 -13.26
C SER A 137 -10.98 8.42 -12.19
N PRO A 138 -10.25 9.40 -11.64
CA PRO A 138 -10.80 10.30 -10.62
C PRO A 138 -12.01 11.11 -11.10
N LYS A 139 -12.17 11.27 -12.43
CA LYS A 139 -13.33 11.95 -13.04
C LYS A 139 -14.60 11.08 -13.10
N GLN A 140 -14.47 9.78 -12.87
CA GLN A 140 -15.55 8.78 -12.98
C GLN A 140 -15.93 8.16 -11.63
N VAL A 141 -15.38 8.69 -10.54
CA VAL A 141 -15.65 8.19 -9.18
C VAL A 141 -16.38 9.23 -8.37
N HIS A 142 -17.55 8.87 -7.83
CA HIS A 142 -18.27 9.68 -6.86
C HIS A 142 -18.02 9.14 -5.46
N VAL A 143 -17.78 10.06 -4.52
CA VAL A 143 -17.55 9.70 -3.11
C VAL A 143 -18.84 9.90 -2.31
N HIS A 144 -19.27 8.86 -1.60
CA HIS A 144 -20.42 8.89 -0.71
C HIS A 144 -19.99 8.63 0.72
N ARG A 145 -20.79 9.12 1.69
CA ARG A 145 -20.55 8.85 3.10
C ARG A 145 -20.73 7.36 3.40
N GLY A 146 -19.70 6.75 3.97
CA GLY A 146 -19.77 5.40 4.52
C GLY A 146 -20.20 5.40 6.00
N PRO A 147 -20.48 4.22 6.58
CA PRO A 147 -20.93 4.10 7.97
C PRO A 147 -19.92 4.63 9.01
N GLY A 148 -18.62 4.66 8.67
CA GLY A 148 -17.57 5.20 9.53
C GLY A 148 -17.38 6.72 9.49
N ALA A 149 -18.16 7.45 8.68
CA ALA A 149 -17.98 8.88 8.43
C ALA A 149 -18.78 9.80 9.38
N ALA A 150 -19.38 9.28 10.45
CA ALA A 150 -20.31 10.03 11.30
C ALA A 150 -19.76 11.36 11.85
N ASN A 151 -18.43 11.50 12.03
CA ASN A 151 -17.79 12.72 12.55
C ASN A 151 -16.57 13.15 11.73
N ASP A 152 -16.48 12.76 10.45
CA ASP A 152 -15.33 13.10 9.62
C ASP A 152 -15.46 14.54 9.09
N ARG A 153 -14.69 15.47 9.71
CA ARG A 153 -14.59 16.87 9.29
C ARG A 153 -13.81 17.04 7.97
N HIS A 154 -13.23 15.99 7.43
CA HIS A 154 -12.48 16.00 6.17
C HIS A 154 -13.36 15.65 4.96
N MET A 155 -14.64 15.34 5.17
CA MET A 155 -15.56 15.10 4.07
C MET A 155 -15.88 16.40 3.33
N PRO A 156 -15.85 16.40 1.98
CA PRO A 156 -16.25 17.55 1.21
C PRO A 156 -17.69 17.97 1.54
N PRO A 157 -17.99 19.27 1.60
CA PRO A 157 -19.37 19.76 1.75
C PRO A 157 -20.22 19.25 0.58
N GLY A 158 -21.42 18.75 0.88
CA GLY A 158 -22.36 18.26 -0.14
C GLY A 158 -22.28 16.76 -0.45
N THR A 159 -21.38 16.00 0.19
CA THR A 159 -21.39 14.53 0.07
C THR A 159 -22.63 13.95 0.74
N GLN A 160 -23.64 13.57 -0.05
CA GLN A 160 -24.89 12.99 0.46
C GLN A 160 -24.67 11.57 0.98
N ALA A 161 -25.48 11.15 1.96
CA ALA A 161 -25.56 9.74 2.35
C ALA A 161 -26.00 8.92 1.13
N GLY A 162 -25.18 7.93 0.73
CA GLY A 162 -25.49 7.11 -0.43
C GLY A 162 -26.72 6.25 -0.17
N GLU A 163 -27.84 6.61 -0.74
CA GLU A 163 -28.93 5.66 -0.95
C GLU A 163 -28.45 4.62 -1.95
N ARG A 164 -28.31 3.38 -1.50
CA ARG A 164 -28.09 2.23 -2.39
C ARG A 164 -29.31 2.08 -3.28
N LYS A 165 -29.35 2.69 -4.45
CA LYS A 165 -30.22 2.21 -5.53
C LYS A 165 -29.74 0.80 -5.85
N ARG A 166 -30.52 -0.22 -5.49
CA ARG A 166 -30.33 -1.59 -5.95
C ARG A 166 -30.39 -1.57 -7.49
N GLN A 167 -29.25 -1.57 -8.13
CA GLN A 167 -29.21 -1.80 -9.57
C GLN A 167 -29.64 -3.25 -9.81
N ARG A 168 -30.65 -3.39 -10.68
CA ARG A 168 -31.15 -4.68 -11.16
C ARG A 168 -29.97 -5.43 -11.82
N PRO A 169 -29.81 -6.74 -11.61
CA PRO A 169 -28.76 -7.51 -12.25
C PRO A 169 -28.94 -7.43 -13.77
N VAL A 170 -27.85 -7.06 -14.46
CA VAL A 170 -27.77 -7.11 -15.92
C VAL A 170 -27.98 -8.58 -16.33
N ARG A 171 -29.08 -8.89 -16.98
CA ARG A 171 -29.32 -10.21 -17.58
C ARG A 171 -28.23 -10.48 -18.62
N SER A 172 -27.37 -11.46 -18.35
CA SER A 172 -26.46 -12.00 -19.34
C SER A 172 -27.29 -12.61 -20.46
N SER A 173 -27.31 -11.99 -21.63
CA SER A 173 -27.80 -12.61 -22.86
C SER A 173 -26.81 -13.71 -23.24
N ARG A 174 -27.13 -14.96 -22.86
CA ARG A 174 -26.56 -16.13 -23.51
C ARG A 174 -26.98 -16.11 -24.96
N ALA A 175 -26.06 -15.77 -25.85
CA ALA A 175 -26.21 -16.08 -27.28
C ALA A 175 -26.19 -17.61 -27.42
N ARG A 176 -27.27 -18.16 -27.96
CA ARG A 176 -27.33 -19.50 -28.54
C ARG A 176 -26.67 -19.39 -29.92
N GLN A 177 -25.65 -20.16 -30.16
CA GLN A 177 -25.47 -21.01 -31.34
C GLN A 177 -24.20 -21.86 -31.15
#